data_0aebff6e26dd7b071140e4777d93bd81
#
_entry.id   0aebff6e26dd7b071140e4777d93bd81
#
_cell.length_a   1.000
_cell.length_b   1.000
_cell.length_c   1.000
_cell.angle_alpha   90.00
_cell.angle_beta   90.00
_cell.angle_gamma   90.00
#
_symmetry.space_group_name_H-M   'P 1'
#
loop_
_entity.id
_entity.type
_entity.pdbx_description
1 polymer ?
#
loop_
_entity_poly.entity_id
_entity_poly.type
_entity_poly.pdbx_seq_one_letter_code
_entity_poly.pdbx_strand_id
1 'polypeptide(L)'
;EELEKLVKIAEEQGNNINLNLVYMIIDSEKINFAEVMKYFENRGITMIEGDVEPDITAYSCEGERIRPFDPSKISITMKPMTLDALIKRIQNEEIEFDTSFQRKAGLWSKRQKSQLLESIFLRIPLPAFYFDATDEDEWLIIDGLQRVSTLKEFVVDKSLKLQELEFFPELNGCNYDKLPRMFQRRIDETVINVYLVNPSTPENVKFNIFKRINTGGLTLEPQEIRNALFQGQATKFLQECSKLECFIKATAGSIKSERMLDREFVLRYVSFCYLDLQLYNGNIDEFLNEGMKFLNHADEM
;
A
#
# COMPACT_ATOMS: atom_id res chain seq x y z
N GLU A 1 -27.61 2.83 -26.30
CA GLU A 1 -26.34 3.58 -26.22
C GLU A 1 -25.21 2.67 -25.71
N GLU A 2 -25.36 1.98 -24.56
CA GLU A 2 -24.37 1.04 -24.02
C GLU A 2 -24.18 -0.19 -24.94
N LEU A 3 -25.27 -0.76 -25.43
CA LEU A 3 -25.23 -1.90 -26.36
C LEU A 3 -24.59 -1.52 -27.71
N GLU A 4 -24.80 -0.30 -28.20
CA GLU A 4 -24.17 0.16 -29.45
C GLU A 4 -22.66 0.38 -29.31
N LYS A 5 -22.21 0.81 -28.13
CA LYS A 5 -20.77 0.86 -27.82
C LYS A 5 -20.15 -0.52 -27.83
N LEU A 6 -20.80 -1.49 -27.20
CA LEU A 6 -20.33 -2.88 -27.18
C LEU A 6 -20.30 -3.51 -28.59
N VAL A 7 -21.26 -3.17 -29.47
CA VAL A 7 -21.25 -3.64 -30.86
C VAL A 7 -20.04 -3.10 -31.62
N LYS A 8 -19.75 -1.81 -31.53
CA LYS A 8 -18.55 -1.23 -32.17
C LYS A 8 -17.26 -1.90 -31.71
N ILE A 9 -17.17 -2.19 -30.44
CA ILE A 9 -16.05 -2.90 -29.84
C ILE A 9 -15.90 -4.30 -30.43
N ALA A 10 -17.01 -5.02 -30.52
CA ALA A 10 -17.01 -6.36 -31.08
C ALA A 10 -16.63 -6.36 -32.60
N GLU A 11 -17.11 -5.38 -33.35
CA GLU A 11 -16.77 -5.21 -34.78
C GLU A 11 -15.27 -4.97 -34.98
N GLU A 12 -14.64 -4.16 -34.15
CA GLU A 12 -13.19 -3.89 -34.15
C GLU A 12 -12.37 -5.13 -33.76
N GLN A 13 -12.94 -6.07 -33.02
CA GLN A 13 -12.30 -7.30 -32.56
C GLN A 13 -12.72 -8.54 -33.45
N GLY A 14 -13.14 -8.30 -34.67
CA GLY A 14 -13.50 -9.37 -35.58
C GLY A 14 -14.79 -10.10 -35.21
N ASN A 15 -15.79 -9.35 -34.72
CA ASN A 15 -17.08 -9.81 -34.23
C ASN A 15 -17.01 -10.73 -32.99
N ASN A 16 -16.00 -10.54 -32.18
CA ASN A 16 -15.86 -11.23 -30.92
C ASN A 16 -15.91 -10.23 -29.75
N ILE A 17 -16.52 -10.59 -28.61
CA ILE A 17 -16.57 -9.78 -27.44
C ILE A 17 -16.37 -10.63 -26.18
N ASN A 18 -15.57 -10.12 -25.23
CA ASN A 18 -15.34 -10.82 -23.96
C ASN A 18 -16.56 -10.67 -23.05
N LEU A 19 -17.00 -11.78 -22.48
CA LEU A 19 -18.17 -11.83 -21.58
C LEU A 19 -18.00 -10.94 -20.34
N ASN A 20 -16.79 -10.89 -19.77
CA ASN A 20 -16.49 -10.05 -18.62
C ASN A 20 -16.63 -8.54 -18.95
N LEU A 21 -16.28 -8.13 -20.15
CA LEU A 21 -16.46 -6.76 -20.62
C LEU A 21 -17.94 -6.38 -20.72
N VAL A 22 -18.77 -7.32 -21.19
CA VAL A 22 -20.22 -7.12 -21.26
C VAL A 22 -20.80 -6.91 -19.87
N TYR A 23 -20.39 -7.72 -18.88
CA TYR A 23 -20.81 -7.57 -17.48
C TYR A 23 -20.33 -6.28 -16.82
N MET A 24 -19.19 -5.74 -17.23
CA MET A 24 -18.66 -4.47 -16.68
C MET A 24 -19.40 -3.22 -17.19
N ILE A 25 -19.94 -3.27 -18.40
CA ILE A 25 -20.54 -2.09 -19.06
C ILE A 25 -22.06 -2.08 -18.92
N ILE A 26 -22.68 -3.25 -18.82
CA ILE A 26 -24.15 -3.35 -18.70
C ILE A 26 -24.56 -3.35 -17.23
N ASP A 27 -25.40 -2.39 -16.88
CA ASP A 27 -26.05 -2.34 -15.56
C ASP A 27 -27.09 -3.48 -15.46
N SER A 28 -26.72 -4.53 -14.74
CA SER A 28 -27.52 -5.75 -14.56
C SER A 28 -28.89 -5.51 -13.90
N GLU A 29 -29.10 -4.35 -13.26
CA GLU A 29 -30.40 -3.98 -12.68
C GLU A 29 -31.37 -3.41 -13.71
N LYS A 30 -30.88 -2.96 -14.87
CA LYS A 30 -31.70 -2.30 -15.92
C LYS A 30 -31.94 -3.12 -17.18
N ILE A 31 -31.10 -4.09 -17.48
CA ILE A 31 -31.17 -4.84 -18.74
C ILE A 31 -31.09 -6.35 -18.47
N ASN A 32 -32.02 -7.10 -19.02
CA ASN A 32 -32.02 -8.55 -18.92
C ASN A 32 -30.91 -9.15 -19.80
N PHE A 33 -29.98 -9.87 -19.21
CA PHE A 33 -28.81 -10.44 -19.85
C PHE A 33 -29.19 -11.36 -21.05
N ALA A 34 -30.29 -12.08 -20.96
CA ALA A 34 -30.81 -12.92 -22.07
C ALA A 34 -31.18 -12.08 -23.32
N GLU A 35 -31.62 -10.84 -23.13
CA GLU A 35 -31.90 -9.92 -24.24
C GLU A 35 -30.63 -9.41 -24.88
N VAL A 36 -29.59 -9.19 -24.07
CA VAL A 36 -28.26 -8.80 -24.53
C VAL A 36 -27.63 -9.90 -25.39
N MET A 37 -27.68 -11.15 -24.93
CA MET A 37 -27.20 -12.31 -25.65
C MET A 37 -27.86 -12.38 -27.06
N LYS A 38 -29.19 -12.29 -27.09
CA LYS A 38 -29.97 -12.35 -28.32
C LYS A 38 -29.69 -11.16 -29.26
N TYR A 39 -29.37 -10.00 -28.70
CA TYR A 39 -29.01 -8.82 -29.46
C TYR A 39 -27.66 -8.96 -30.17
N PHE A 40 -26.67 -9.60 -29.54
CA PHE A 40 -25.37 -9.88 -30.14
C PHE A 40 -25.42 -11.04 -31.13
N GLU A 41 -26.13 -12.13 -30.80
CA GLU A 41 -26.35 -13.25 -31.75
C GLU A 41 -26.98 -12.80 -33.07
N ASN A 42 -27.99 -11.92 -33.01
CA ASN A 42 -28.65 -11.38 -34.19
C ASN A 42 -27.73 -10.51 -35.07
N ARG A 43 -26.57 -10.08 -34.55
CA ARG A 43 -25.56 -9.31 -35.29
C ARG A 43 -24.32 -10.13 -35.64
N GLY A 44 -24.34 -11.42 -35.38
CA GLY A 44 -23.21 -12.31 -35.65
C GLY A 44 -22.00 -12.05 -34.76
N ILE A 45 -22.23 -11.50 -33.58
CA ILE A 45 -21.16 -11.24 -32.57
C ILE A 45 -21.12 -12.46 -31.65
N THR A 46 -19.91 -13.04 -31.52
CA THR A 46 -19.66 -14.21 -30.66
C THR A 46 -19.13 -13.75 -29.32
N MET A 47 -19.73 -14.19 -28.22
CA MET A 47 -19.21 -13.97 -26.88
C MET A 47 -18.21 -15.05 -26.51
N ILE A 48 -17.04 -14.65 -26.06
CA ILE A 48 -15.94 -15.55 -25.70
C ILE A 48 -15.77 -15.54 -24.20
N GLU A 49 -15.86 -16.72 -23.56
CA GLU A 49 -15.39 -16.95 -22.19
C GLU A 49 -13.89 -17.26 -22.25
N GLY A 50 -13.05 -16.41 -21.69
CA GLY A 50 -11.61 -16.65 -21.60
C GLY A 50 -10.93 -15.65 -20.71
N ASP A 51 -9.87 -16.09 -20.02
CA ASP A 51 -8.93 -15.28 -19.23
C ASP A 51 -8.02 -14.38 -20.11
N VAL A 52 -8.57 -13.83 -21.18
CA VAL A 52 -7.90 -12.75 -21.88
C VAL A 52 -8.20 -11.50 -21.07
N GLU A 53 -7.19 -11.01 -20.33
CA GLU A 53 -7.25 -9.65 -19.80
C GLU A 53 -7.68 -8.75 -20.95
N PRO A 54 -8.85 -8.09 -20.86
CA PRO A 54 -9.26 -7.18 -21.92
C PRO A 54 -8.16 -6.14 -22.03
N ASP A 55 -7.67 -5.90 -23.24
CA ASP A 55 -6.75 -4.78 -23.50
C ASP A 55 -7.52 -3.48 -23.22
N ILE A 56 -7.50 -3.06 -21.96
CA ILE A 56 -8.20 -1.88 -21.44
C ILE A 56 -7.64 -0.60 -22.09
N THR A 57 -6.57 -0.72 -22.87
CA THR A 57 -5.95 0.40 -23.57
C THR A 57 -6.78 0.92 -24.76
N ALA A 58 -7.81 0.18 -25.20
CA ALA A 58 -8.66 0.53 -26.34
C ALA A 58 -9.87 1.43 -25.98
N TYR A 59 -10.15 1.65 -24.69
CA TYR A 59 -11.39 2.31 -24.25
C TYR A 59 -11.15 3.65 -23.55
N SER A 60 -10.29 4.49 -24.09
CA SER A 60 -10.28 5.92 -23.74
C SER A 60 -11.25 6.66 -24.68
N CYS A 61 -12.37 7.17 -24.12
CA CYS A 61 -12.97 8.38 -24.69
C CYS A 61 -11.83 9.37 -24.97
N GLU A 62 -11.89 10.09 -26.09
CA GLU A 62 -10.90 11.09 -26.50
C GLU A 62 -10.58 12.07 -25.37
N GLY A 63 -9.61 11.71 -24.56
CA GLY A 63 -9.03 12.44 -23.46
C GLY A 63 -7.81 11.65 -23.06
N GLU A 64 -6.65 12.23 -23.16
CA GLU A 64 -5.30 11.77 -22.95
C GLU A 64 -5.19 10.39 -22.28
N ARG A 65 -4.62 9.42 -23.03
CA ARG A 65 -4.28 8.09 -22.51
C ARG A 65 -3.63 8.27 -21.14
N ILE A 66 -4.29 7.78 -20.09
CA ILE A 66 -3.62 7.54 -18.81
C ILE A 66 -2.49 6.56 -19.14
N ARG A 67 -1.30 7.09 -19.43
CA ARG A 67 -0.14 6.25 -19.60
C ARG A 67 0.13 5.65 -18.23
N PRO A 68 0.09 4.32 -18.10
CA PRO A 68 0.67 3.70 -16.91
C PRO A 68 2.06 4.33 -16.75
N PHE A 69 2.44 4.66 -15.52
CA PHE A 69 3.77 5.21 -15.24
C PHE A 69 4.82 4.44 -16.01
N ASP A 70 5.80 5.15 -16.56
CA ASP A 70 6.89 4.57 -17.33
C ASP A 70 7.66 3.56 -16.45
N PRO A 71 7.62 2.25 -16.76
CA PRO A 71 8.30 1.23 -15.95
C PRO A 71 9.81 1.48 -15.84
N SER A 72 10.41 2.21 -16.79
CA SER A 72 11.84 2.55 -16.77
C SER A 72 12.20 3.51 -15.62
N LYS A 73 11.20 4.19 -15.04
CA LYS A 73 11.37 5.08 -13.88
C LYS A 73 11.30 4.34 -12.53
N ILE A 74 10.99 3.04 -12.54
CA ILE A 74 11.03 2.24 -11.33
C ILE A 74 12.49 1.87 -11.04
N SER A 75 13.01 2.38 -9.95
CA SER A 75 14.36 2.03 -9.50
C SER A 75 14.27 1.35 -8.13
N ILE A 76 14.30 0.02 -8.15
CA ILE A 76 14.30 -0.81 -6.94
C ILE A 76 15.57 -1.65 -6.95
N THR A 77 16.38 -1.53 -5.90
CA THR A 77 17.59 -2.31 -5.72
C THR A 77 17.38 -3.40 -4.68
N MET A 78 17.66 -4.64 -5.03
CA MET A 78 17.68 -5.75 -4.07
C MET A 78 19.07 -5.82 -3.43
N LYS A 79 19.12 -5.76 -2.10
CA LYS A 79 20.34 -5.84 -1.29
C LYS A 79 20.19 -6.92 -0.23
N PRO A 80 20.86 -8.06 -0.36
CA PRO A 80 20.94 -9.00 0.74
C PRO A 80 21.77 -8.40 1.89
N MET A 81 21.26 -8.52 3.11
CA MET A 81 21.96 -8.05 4.30
C MET A 81 21.67 -8.98 5.50
N THR A 82 22.52 -8.93 6.51
CA THR A 82 22.29 -9.67 7.76
C THR A 82 21.31 -8.91 8.66
N LEU A 83 20.61 -9.63 9.53
CA LEU A 83 19.78 -8.98 10.56
C LEU A 83 20.62 -8.12 11.50
N ASP A 84 21.88 -8.47 11.79
CA ASP A 84 22.81 -7.61 12.55
C ASP A 84 22.96 -6.21 11.90
N ALA A 85 23.13 -6.16 10.57
CA ALA A 85 23.24 -4.89 9.85
C ALA A 85 21.94 -4.08 9.91
N LEU A 86 20.77 -4.74 9.81
CA LEU A 86 19.46 -4.07 9.96
C LEU A 86 19.27 -3.57 11.40
N ILE A 87 19.62 -4.39 12.40
CA ILE A 87 19.51 -4.06 13.82
C ILE A 87 20.38 -2.83 14.15
N LYS A 88 21.61 -2.74 13.59
CA LYS A 88 22.46 -1.57 13.76
C LYS A 88 21.83 -0.29 13.22
N ARG A 89 21.17 -0.36 12.05
CA ARG A 89 20.40 0.80 11.54
C ARG A 89 19.26 1.19 12.47
N ILE A 90 18.56 0.20 13.06
CA ILE A 90 17.52 0.50 14.07
C ILE A 90 18.11 1.17 15.31
N GLN A 91 19.28 0.70 15.79
CA GLN A 91 19.98 1.25 16.96
C GLN A 91 20.47 2.69 16.74
N ASN A 92 20.87 3.00 15.49
CA ASN A 92 21.33 4.33 15.10
C ASN A 92 20.18 5.27 14.72
N GLU A 93 18.93 4.84 14.87
CA GLU A 93 17.73 5.61 14.46
C GLU A 93 17.69 5.96 12.97
N GLU A 94 18.36 5.14 12.12
CA GLU A 94 18.38 5.28 10.66
C GLU A 94 17.15 4.65 9.98
N ILE A 95 16.17 4.19 10.75
CA ILE A 95 14.91 3.65 10.24
C ILE A 95 13.76 4.37 10.90
N GLU A 96 12.95 5.03 10.09
CA GLU A 96 11.78 5.73 10.57
C GLU A 96 10.66 4.75 10.92
N PHE A 97 10.27 4.78 12.19
CA PHE A 97 9.06 4.17 12.69
C PHE A 97 7.99 5.25 12.79
N ASP A 98 7.25 5.54 11.72
CA ASP A 98 6.16 6.53 11.81
C ASP A 98 5.12 6.11 12.85
N THR A 99 5.20 6.78 13.99
CA THR A 99 4.38 6.48 15.16
C THR A 99 2.91 6.86 14.98
N SER A 100 2.60 7.77 14.04
CA SER A 100 1.23 8.29 13.86
C SER A 100 0.30 7.26 13.19
N PHE A 101 0.88 6.46 12.34
CA PHE A 101 0.22 5.45 11.51
C PHE A 101 0.26 4.06 12.17
N GLN A 102 1.32 3.76 12.91
CA GLN A 102 1.54 2.48 13.56
C GLN A 102 0.64 2.20 14.76
N ARG A 103 0.17 3.24 15.46
CA ARG A 103 -0.61 3.06 16.70
C ARG A 103 -1.96 2.41 16.51
N LYS A 104 -2.46 2.29 15.27
CA LYS A 104 -3.79 1.77 14.96
C LYS A 104 -3.82 0.53 14.07
N ALA A 105 -2.74 0.23 13.36
CA ALA A 105 -2.62 -1.02 12.63
C ALA A 105 -2.34 -2.13 13.65
N GLY A 106 -3.29 -3.07 13.83
CA GLY A 106 -3.25 -4.12 14.86
C GLY A 106 -1.86 -4.72 15.03
N LEU A 107 -1.21 -4.32 16.11
CA LEU A 107 0.12 -4.80 16.45
C LEU A 107 0.06 -6.31 16.64
N TRP A 108 1.08 -7.00 16.14
CA TRP A 108 1.23 -8.43 16.41
C TRP A 108 1.15 -8.71 17.90
N SER A 109 0.42 -9.76 18.24
CA SER A 109 0.41 -10.31 19.58
C SER A 109 1.81 -10.80 19.96
N LYS A 110 2.08 -10.88 21.26
CA LYS A 110 3.36 -11.43 21.74
C LYS A 110 3.64 -12.83 21.18
N ARG A 111 2.60 -13.62 20.97
CA ARG A 111 2.71 -14.94 20.32
C ARG A 111 3.23 -14.81 18.89
N GLN A 112 2.64 -13.96 18.06
CA GLN A 112 3.07 -13.75 16.67
C GLN A 112 4.51 -13.22 16.58
N LYS A 113 4.88 -12.30 17.48
CA LYS A 113 6.27 -11.82 17.62
C LYS A 113 7.24 -12.94 17.98
N SER A 114 6.84 -13.82 18.91
CA SER A 114 7.65 -14.98 19.33
C SER A 114 7.80 -16.00 18.20
N GLN A 115 6.74 -16.25 17.42
CA GLN A 115 6.78 -17.14 16.26
C GLN A 115 7.70 -16.62 15.15
N LEU A 116 7.80 -15.30 14.95
CA LEU A 116 8.80 -14.73 14.04
C LEU A 116 10.21 -15.08 14.50
N LEU A 117 10.51 -14.86 15.78
CA LEU A 117 11.83 -15.16 16.35
C LEU A 117 12.12 -16.66 16.30
N GLU A 118 11.14 -17.51 16.56
CA GLU A 118 11.26 -18.94 16.43
C GLU A 118 11.57 -19.36 14.98
N SER A 119 10.96 -18.72 13.99
CA SER A 119 11.29 -18.95 12.58
C SER A 119 12.75 -18.62 12.27
N ILE A 120 13.31 -17.55 12.86
CA ILE A 120 14.74 -17.23 12.76
C ILE A 120 15.60 -18.31 13.44
N PHE A 121 15.19 -18.79 14.61
CA PHE A 121 15.89 -19.86 15.31
C PHE A 121 15.90 -21.17 14.51
N LEU A 122 14.85 -21.45 13.77
CA LEU A 122 14.73 -22.60 12.86
C LEU A 122 15.44 -22.38 11.52
N ARG A 123 15.99 -21.17 11.27
CA ARG A 123 16.60 -20.76 10.00
C ARG A 123 15.61 -20.80 8.82
N ILE A 124 14.33 -20.55 9.09
CA ILE A 124 13.33 -20.42 8.04
C ILE A 124 13.55 -19.05 7.36
N PRO A 125 13.63 -18.99 6.02
CA PRO A 125 13.77 -17.73 5.30
C PRO A 125 12.61 -16.78 5.62
N LEU A 126 12.94 -15.53 5.94
CA LEU A 126 11.93 -14.51 6.17
C LEU A 126 11.45 -13.90 4.83
N PRO A 127 10.18 -13.49 4.74
CA PRO A 127 9.72 -12.67 3.63
C PRO A 127 10.58 -11.41 3.46
N ALA A 128 10.73 -10.94 2.24
CA ALA A 128 11.53 -9.76 1.94
C ALA A 128 11.03 -8.51 2.69
N PHE A 129 11.95 -7.61 2.96
CA PHE A 129 11.67 -6.30 3.54
C PHE A 129 11.73 -5.24 2.45
N TYR A 130 10.88 -4.22 2.54
CA TYR A 130 10.86 -3.13 1.59
C TYR A 130 11.00 -1.80 2.33
N PHE A 131 11.93 -0.97 1.86
CA PHE A 131 12.18 0.36 2.40
C PHE A 131 12.21 1.40 1.28
N ASP A 132 11.73 2.59 1.55
CA ASP A 132 12.08 3.78 0.78
C ASP A 132 13.42 4.31 1.33
N ALA A 133 14.41 4.33 0.47
CA ALA A 133 15.74 4.83 0.76
C ALA A 133 16.01 6.13 -0.02
N THR A 134 15.00 7.00 -0.10
CA THR A 134 15.13 8.34 -0.70
C THR A 134 16.13 9.18 0.09
N ASP A 135 16.11 9.05 1.40
CA ASP A 135 17.15 9.50 2.29
C ASP A 135 18.06 8.31 2.63
N GLU A 136 19.37 8.47 2.43
CA GLU A 136 20.34 7.41 2.74
C GLU A 136 20.49 7.21 4.25
N ASP A 137 20.28 8.27 5.02
CA ASP A 137 20.45 8.29 6.47
C ASP A 137 19.17 7.85 7.19
N GLU A 138 18.01 7.97 6.55
CA GLU A 138 16.73 7.62 7.16
C GLU A 138 15.84 6.82 6.21
N TRP A 139 15.70 5.53 6.47
CA TRP A 139 14.87 4.63 5.67
C TRP A 139 13.44 4.54 6.19
N LEU A 140 12.47 4.78 5.30
CA LEU A 140 11.05 4.60 5.61
C LEU A 140 10.61 3.16 5.34
N ILE A 141 9.93 2.52 6.28
CA ILE A 141 9.45 1.15 6.12
C ILE A 141 8.22 1.13 5.20
N ILE A 142 8.32 0.41 4.07
CA ILE A 142 7.19 0.14 3.16
C ILE A 142 6.47 -1.14 3.57
N ASP A 143 7.20 -2.25 3.72
CA ASP A 143 6.70 -3.53 4.20
C ASP A 143 7.70 -4.17 5.15
N GLY A 144 7.15 -4.92 6.11
CA GLY A 144 7.93 -5.58 7.15
C GLY A 144 7.90 -4.86 8.49
N LEU A 145 7.06 -3.84 8.68
CA LEU A 145 6.96 -3.06 9.90
C LEU A 145 6.84 -3.92 11.16
N GLN A 146 5.93 -4.88 11.20
CA GLN A 146 5.73 -5.74 12.36
C GLN A 146 6.97 -6.59 12.66
N ARG A 147 7.68 -7.00 11.63
CA ARG A 147 8.95 -7.76 11.74
C ARG A 147 10.07 -6.87 12.28
N VAL A 148 10.24 -5.67 11.71
CA VAL A 148 11.25 -4.69 12.17
C VAL A 148 10.95 -4.24 13.60
N SER A 149 9.68 -3.96 13.93
CA SER A 149 9.26 -3.61 15.30
C SER A 149 9.52 -4.74 16.29
N THR A 150 9.31 -6.00 15.88
CA THR A 150 9.61 -7.16 16.74
C THR A 150 11.11 -7.29 17.01
N LEU A 151 11.94 -7.09 15.98
CA LEU A 151 13.40 -7.10 16.15
C LEU A 151 13.85 -5.97 17.06
N LYS A 152 13.31 -4.75 16.89
CA LYS A 152 13.57 -3.62 17.77
C LYS A 152 13.22 -3.96 19.22
N GLU A 153 11.98 -4.37 19.48
CA GLU A 153 11.46 -4.67 20.82
C GLU A 153 12.25 -5.82 21.50
N PHE A 154 12.69 -6.83 20.73
CA PHE A 154 13.38 -7.97 21.28
C PHE A 154 14.88 -7.75 21.47
N VAL A 155 15.57 -7.21 20.46
CA VAL A 155 17.03 -7.11 20.45
C VAL A 155 17.53 -5.78 20.98
N VAL A 156 16.88 -4.67 20.58
CA VAL A 156 17.32 -3.30 20.96
C VAL A 156 16.76 -2.91 22.31
N ASP A 157 15.43 -2.92 22.43
CA ASP A 157 14.72 -2.51 23.65
C ASP A 157 14.74 -3.60 24.74
N LYS A 158 14.93 -4.88 24.34
CA LYS A 158 15.00 -6.08 25.20
C LYS A 158 13.78 -6.28 26.10
N SER A 159 12.67 -5.66 25.74
CA SER A 159 11.43 -5.64 26.50
C SER A 159 10.52 -6.85 26.21
N LEU A 160 10.62 -7.42 24.99
CA LEU A 160 9.85 -8.60 24.61
C LEU A 160 10.40 -9.86 25.31
N LYS A 161 9.48 -10.64 25.87
CA LYS A 161 9.75 -11.99 26.38
C LYS A 161 9.06 -13.00 25.48
N LEU A 162 9.80 -14.04 25.09
CA LEU A 162 9.30 -15.13 24.27
C LEU A 162 8.16 -15.85 24.98
N GLN A 163 7.12 -16.24 24.24
CA GLN A 163 6.01 -17.00 24.78
C GLN A 163 5.39 -17.92 23.71
N GLU A 164 4.83 -19.02 24.15
CA GLU A 164 4.11 -19.98 23.31
C GLU A 164 4.94 -20.45 22.10
N LEU A 165 6.23 -20.69 22.32
CA LEU A 165 7.11 -21.31 21.32
C LEU A 165 6.76 -22.79 21.15
N GLU A 166 6.71 -23.25 19.91
CA GLU A 166 6.33 -24.63 19.56
C GLU A 166 7.53 -25.58 19.54
N PHE A 167 8.67 -25.10 19.02
CA PHE A 167 9.88 -25.91 18.83
C PHE A 167 10.93 -25.73 19.93
N PHE A 168 10.90 -24.60 20.65
CA PHE A 168 11.86 -24.29 21.71
C PHE A 168 11.14 -23.84 22.99
N PRO A 169 10.27 -24.68 23.58
CA PRO A 169 9.49 -24.31 24.76
C PRO A 169 10.37 -23.92 25.97
N GLU A 170 11.60 -24.38 26.02
CA GLU A 170 12.59 -24.02 27.05
C GLU A 170 13.02 -22.54 27.00
N LEU A 171 12.81 -21.87 25.87
CA LEU A 171 13.12 -20.44 25.72
C LEU A 171 11.95 -19.55 26.12
N ASN A 172 10.79 -20.11 26.46
CA ASN A 172 9.66 -19.30 26.92
C ASN A 172 10.04 -18.49 28.17
N GLY A 173 9.68 -17.20 28.18
CA GLY A 173 10.02 -16.25 29.24
C GLY A 173 11.41 -15.62 29.10
N CYS A 174 12.24 -16.07 28.16
CA CYS A 174 13.53 -15.45 27.88
C CYS A 174 13.35 -14.12 27.11
N ASN A 175 14.11 -13.11 27.46
CA ASN A 175 14.41 -11.95 26.64
C ASN A 175 15.75 -12.18 25.92
N TYR A 176 16.17 -11.22 25.07
CA TYR A 176 17.40 -11.35 24.28
C TYR A 176 18.65 -11.65 25.13
N ASP A 177 18.84 -10.98 26.27
CA ASP A 177 20.02 -11.16 27.11
C ASP A 177 20.08 -12.55 27.76
N LYS A 178 18.95 -13.21 27.94
CA LYS A 178 18.86 -14.54 28.53
C LYS A 178 18.96 -15.66 27.50
N LEU A 179 18.97 -15.31 26.19
CA LEU A 179 19.15 -16.31 25.16
C LEU A 179 20.54 -16.93 25.21
N PRO A 180 20.65 -18.27 25.03
CA PRO A 180 21.94 -18.90 24.75
C PRO A 180 22.61 -18.25 23.53
N ARG A 181 23.93 -18.08 23.60
CA ARG A 181 24.72 -17.38 22.56
C ARG A 181 24.49 -17.93 21.15
N MET A 182 24.17 -19.22 21.05
CA MET A 182 23.84 -19.87 19.77
C MET A 182 22.64 -19.22 19.09
N PHE A 183 21.58 -18.90 19.83
CA PHE A 183 20.37 -18.29 19.26
C PHE A 183 20.59 -16.80 18.97
N GLN A 184 21.33 -16.08 19.81
CA GLN A 184 21.74 -14.69 19.52
C GLN A 184 22.49 -14.65 18.19
N ARG A 185 23.49 -15.52 18.01
CA ARG A 185 24.26 -15.62 16.76
C ARG A 185 23.39 -15.99 15.56
N ARG A 186 22.36 -16.85 15.72
CA ARG A 186 21.42 -17.16 14.63
C ARG A 186 20.64 -15.90 14.19
N ILE A 187 20.26 -15.02 15.13
CA ILE A 187 19.66 -13.75 14.76
C ILE A 187 20.66 -12.90 13.98
N ASP A 188 21.87 -12.70 14.53
CA ASP A 188 22.90 -11.83 13.94
C ASP A 188 23.24 -12.26 12.49
N GLU A 189 23.42 -13.57 12.27
CA GLU A 189 23.87 -14.15 11.00
C GLU A 189 22.75 -14.40 9.98
N THR A 190 21.46 -14.25 10.36
CA THR A 190 20.36 -14.48 9.43
C THR A 190 20.41 -13.48 8.28
N VAL A 191 20.48 -13.99 7.06
CA VAL A 191 20.45 -13.15 5.85
C VAL A 191 19.00 -12.92 5.43
N ILE A 192 18.67 -11.66 5.14
CA ILE A 192 17.37 -11.21 4.66
C ILE A 192 17.53 -10.52 3.30
N ASN A 193 16.46 -10.58 2.50
CA ASN A 193 16.37 -9.81 1.27
C ASN A 193 15.70 -8.47 1.57
N VAL A 194 16.40 -7.39 1.26
CA VAL A 194 15.91 -6.03 1.40
C VAL A 194 15.78 -5.41 0.02
N TYR A 195 14.61 -4.86 -0.28
CA TYR A 195 14.36 -4.08 -1.48
C TYR A 195 14.31 -2.61 -1.11
N LEU A 196 15.17 -1.82 -1.76
CA LEU A 196 15.27 -0.38 -1.57
C LEU A 196 14.64 0.33 -2.76
N VAL A 197 13.62 1.13 -2.52
CA VAL A 197 13.07 2.05 -3.51
C VAL A 197 13.97 3.29 -3.50
N ASN A 198 14.60 3.54 -4.65
CA ASN A 198 15.61 4.58 -4.77
C ASN A 198 15.00 5.99 -4.97
N PRO A 199 15.77 7.06 -4.67
CA PRO A 199 15.35 8.46 -4.83
C PRO A 199 14.85 8.83 -6.22
N SER A 200 15.40 8.18 -7.26
CA SER A 200 15.01 8.43 -8.66
C SER A 200 13.59 7.97 -9.02
N THR A 201 12.92 7.20 -8.14
CA THR A 201 11.55 6.75 -8.37
C THR A 201 10.56 7.88 -8.08
N PRO A 202 9.72 8.32 -9.04
CA PRO A 202 8.73 9.35 -8.80
C PRO A 202 7.73 8.99 -7.69
N GLU A 203 7.23 9.97 -6.95
CA GLU A 203 6.36 9.76 -5.77
C GLU A 203 5.06 9.02 -6.08
N ASN A 204 4.40 9.34 -7.20
CA ASN A 204 3.20 8.61 -7.64
C ASN A 204 3.50 7.15 -8.02
N VAL A 205 4.71 6.87 -8.53
CA VAL A 205 5.16 5.50 -8.75
C VAL A 205 5.42 4.79 -7.43
N LYS A 206 6.09 5.47 -6.49
CA LYS A 206 6.27 4.95 -5.12
C LYS A 206 4.94 4.61 -4.48
N PHE A 207 3.94 5.51 -4.54
CA PHE A 207 2.60 5.27 -4.01
C PHE A 207 1.99 3.97 -4.56
N ASN A 208 2.07 3.76 -5.88
CA ASN A 208 1.55 2.55 -6.51
C ASN A 208 2.33 1.28 -6.10
N ILE A 209 3.66 1.39 -5.94
CA ILE A 209 4.50 0.30 -5.45
C ILE A 209 4.08 -0.08 -4.02
N PHE A 210 3.93 0.91 -3.12
CA PHE A 210 3.48 0.70 -1.74
C PHE A 210 2.12 0.01 -1.69
N LYS A 211 1.15 0.50 -2.49
CA LYS A 211 -0.19 -0.08 -2.59
C LYS A 211 -0.17 -1.55 -3.02
N ARG A 212 0.74 -1.93 -3.93
CA ARG A 212 0.86 -3.30 -4.44
C ARG A 212 1.62 -4.24 -3.52
N ILE A 213 2.70 -3.78 -2.89
CA ILE A 213 3.53 -4.62 -2.01
C ILE A 213 2.77 -4.99 -0.73
N ASN A 214 1.97 -4.09 -0.20
CA ASN A 214 1.24 -4.27 1.05
C ASN A 214 0.06 -5.25 0.99
N THR A 215 0.07 -6.21 0.06
CA THR A 215 -1.04 -7.18 -0.11
C THR A 215 -0.96 -8.41 0.80
N GLY A 216 0.15 -8.59 1.52
CA GLY A 216 0.45 -9.82 2.29
C GLY A 216 0.16 -9.77 3.79
N GLY A 217 -0.43 -8.69 4.32
CA GLY A 217 -0.68 -8.51 5.75
C GLY A 217 -1.86 -7.58 6.03
N LEU A 218 -1.75 -6.76 7.06
CA LEU A 218 -2.67 -5.62 7.25
C LEU A 218 -2.39 -4.59 6.15
N THR A 219 -3.17 -4.67 5.08
CA THR A 219 -3.07 -3.78 3.92
C THR A 219 -3.21 -2.33 4.37
N LEU A 220 -2.26 -1.47 3.97
CA LEU A 220 -2.35 -0.04 4.22
C LEU A 220 -3.47 0.59 3.39
N GLU A 221 -4.23 1.49 4.00
CA GLU A 221 -5.17 2.31 3.27
C GLU A 221 -4.44 3.41 2.48
N PRO A 222 -5.02 3.91 1.38
CA PRO A 222 -4.37 4.92 0.56
C PRO A 222 -3.91 6.15 1.34
N GLN A 223 -4.67 6.59 2.36
CA GLN A 223 -4.28 7.75 3.16
C GLN A 223 -3.14 7.46 4.12
N GLU A 224 -3.02 6.24 4.61
CA GLU A 224 -1.87 5.82 5.41
C GLU A 224 -0.58 5.86 4.57
N ILE A 225 -0.66 5.43 3.31
CA ILE A 225 0.45 5.51 2.35
C ILE A 225 0.80 6.96 2.05
N ARG A 226 -0.19 7.84 1.80
CA ARG A 226 0.06 9.28 1.57
C ARG A 226 0.71 9.93 2.77
N ASN A 227 0.24 9.60 3.98
CA ASN A 227 0.81 10.16 5.21
C ASN A 227 2.30 9.78 5.38
N ALA A 228 2.69 8.60 4.92
CA ALA A 228 4.08 8.15 4.97
C ALA A 228 4.94 8.82 3.88
N LEU A 229 4.44 8.91 2.63
CA LEU A 229 5.21 9.42 1.49
C LEU A 229 5.31 10.96 1.42
N PHE A 230 4.28 11.67 1.89
CA PHE A 230 4.18 13.13 1.81
C PHE A 230 4.21 13.74 3.20
N GLN A 231 5.24 13.39 3.97
CA GLN A 231 5.44 13.97 5.30
C GLN A 231 5.67 15.48 5.23
N GLY A 232 5.32 16.17 6.30
CA GLY A 232 5.53 17.60 6.39
C GLY A 232 4.32 18.34 6.95
N GLN A 233 4.06 19.54 6.45
CA GLN A 233 2.96 20.39 6.87
C GLN A 233 1.59 19.80 6.57
N ALA A 234 1.45 19.13 5.40
CA ALA A 234 0.22 18.48 4.99
C ALA A 234 -0.29 17.49 6.05
N THR A 235 0.58 16.64 6.55
CA THR A 235 0.20 15.62 7.56
C THR A 235 -0.27 16.23 8.87
N LYS A 236 0.39 17.30 9.32
CA LYS A 236 0.04 18.04 10.55
C LYS A 236 -1.30 18.76 10.35
N PHE A 237 -1.45 19.49 9.25
CA PHE A 237 -2.66 20.23 8.91
C PHE A 237 -3.88 19.30 8.85
N LEU A 238 -3.79 18.18 8.13
CA LEU A 238 -4.88 17.21 8.03
C LEU A 238 -5.24 16.62 9.40
N GLN A 239 -4.24 16.34 10.23
CA GLN A 239 -4.46 15.84 11.59
C GLN A 239 -5.15 16.87 12.49
N GLU A 240 -4.82 18.14 12.37
CA GLU A 240 -5.46 19.21 13.13
C GLU A 240 -6.88 19.47 12.65
N CYS A 241 -7.08 19.58 11.34
CA CYS A 241 -8.41 19.80 10.76
C CYS A 241 -9.39 18.67 11.08
N SER A 242 -8.94 17.41 11.09
CA SER A 242 -9.79 16.28 11.42
C SER A 242 -10.27 16.26 12.88
N LYS A 243 -9.63 17.02 13.78
CA LYS A 243 -9.99 17.16 15.20
C LYS A 243 -10.85 18.39 15.49
N LEU A 244 -11.04 19.27 14.52
CA LEU A 244 -11.84 20.50 14.73
C LEU A 244 -13.30 20.16 15.04
N GLU A 245 -13.87 20.89 15.96
CA GLU A 245 -15.27 20.71 16.38
C GLU A 245 -16.24 20.91 15.21
N CYS A 246 -15.93 21.84 14.30
CA CYS A 246 -16.73 22.06 13.10
C CYS A 246 -16.73 20.84 12.17
N PHE A 247 -15.60 20.16 11.99
CA PHE A 247 -15.50 18.90 11.23
C PHE A 247 -16.34 17.80 11.87
N ILE A 248 -16.18 17.60 13.18
CA ILE A 248 -16.93 16.56 13.92
C ILE A 248 -18.45 16.83 13.86
N LYS A 249 -18.87 18.08 13.99
CA LYS A 249 -20.28 18.49 13.86
C LYS A 249 -20.79 18.28 12.43
N ALA A 250 -20.05 18.72 11.43
CA ALA A 250 -20.45 18.62 10.01
C ALA A 250 -20.60 17.15 9.56
N THR A 251 -19.77 16.27 10.07
CA THR A 251 -19.80 14.82 9.76
C THR A 251 -20.66 14.01 10.73
N ALA A 252 -21.30 14.67 11.71
CA ALA A 252 -22.05 14.04 12.80
C ALA A 252 -21.25 12.90 13.51
N GLY A 253 -19.92 13.01 13.53
CA GLY A 253 -19.01 12.01 14.09
C GLY A 253 -19.01 10.66 13.34
N SER A 254 -19.59 10.60 12.13
CA SER A 254 -19.67 9.36 11.34
C SER A 254 -18.34 8.95 10.72
N ILE A 255 -17.43 9.90 10.48
CA ILE A 255 -16.12 9.64 9.91
C ILE A 255 -15.15 9.24 11.03
N LYS A 256 -14.76 7.99 11.03
CA LYS A 256 -13.85 7.46 12.06
C LYS A 256 -12.40 7.83 11.74
N SER A 257 -11.60 8.03 12.80
CA SER A 257 -10.16 8.25 12.69
C SER A 257 -9.36 6.97 12.46
N GLU A 258 -10.03 5.82 12.42
CA GLU A 258 -9.42 4.54 12.09
C GLU A 258 -8.91 4.57 10.65
N ARG A 259 -7.68 4.10 10.45
CA ARG A 259 -7.05 4.02 9.13
C ARG A 259 -6.96 5.39 8.42
N MET A 260 -6.95 6.50 9.18
CA MET A 260 -6.87 7.89 8.69
C MET A 260 -7.99 8.31 7.73
N LEU A 261 -9.17 7.69 7.79
CA LEU A 261 -10.32 8.05 6.95
C LEU A 261 -10.79 9.49 7.19
N ASP A 262 -10.69 9.99 8.43
CA ASP A 262 -10.96 11.37 8.79
C ASP A 262 -10.04 12.36 8.05
N ARG A 263 -8.75 12.05 7.97
CA ARG A 263 -7.75 12.86 7.25
C ARG A 263 -7.95 12.80 5.73
N GLU A 264 -8.27 11.63 5.19
CA GLU A 264 -8.58 11.49 3.77
C GLU A 264 -9.80 12.34 3.39
N PHE A 265 -10.83 12.36 4.24
CA PHE A 265 -12.01 13.16 3.98
C PHE A 265 -11.69 14.66 3.94
N VAL A 266 -10.87 15.15 4.88
CA VAL A 266 -10.38 16.54 4.86
C VAL A 266 -9.55 16.80 3.61
N LEU A 267 -8.65 15.89 3.24
CA LEU A 267 -7.81 16.03 2.05
C LEU A 267 -8.65 16.12 0.77
N ARG A 268 -9.69 15.26 0.64
CA ARG A 268 -10.64 15.34 -0.48
C ARG A 268 -11.28 16.71 -0.56
N TYR A 269 -11.81 17.20 0.55
CA TYR A 269 -12.42 18.53 0.61
C TYR A 269 -11.46 19.62 0.16
N VAL A 270 -10.25 19.66 0.73
CA VAL A 270 -9.24 20.66 0.38
C VAL A 270 -8.82 20.56 -1.09
N SER A 271 -8.57 19.35 -1.58
CA SER A 271 -8.14 19.15 -2.97
C SER A 271 -9.20 19.65 -3.96
N PHE A 272 -10.47 19.32 -3.75
CA PHE A 272 -11.55 19.77 -4.63
C PHE A 272 -11.89 21.27 -4.49
N CYS A 273 -11.53 21.92 -3.39
CA CYS A 273 -11.74 23.34 -3.20
C CYS A 273 -10.60 24.22 -3.76
N TYR A 274 -9.37 23.74 -3.74
CA TYR A 274 -8.19 24.58 -3.97
C TYR A 274 -7.34 24.16 -5.17
N LEU A 275 -7.42 22.91 -5.64
CA LEU A 275 -6.72 22.49 -6.84
C LEU A 275 -7.56 22.78 -8.10
N ASP A 276 -6.86 22.94 -9.22
CA ASP A 276 -7.52 22.99 -10.53
C ASP A 276 -8.18 21.63 -10.82
N LEU A 277 -9.49 21.64 -11.07
CA LEU A 277 -10.25 20.44 -11.39
C LEU A 277 -9.80 19.76 -12.69
N GLN A 278 -9.08 20.45 -13.57
CA GLN A 278 -8.48 19.86 -14.76
C GLN A 278 -7.37 18.84 -14.42
N LEU A 279 -6.80 18.90 -13.21
CA LEU A 279 -5.86 17.91 -12.72
C LEU A 279 -6.54 16.58 -12.36
N TYR A 280 -7.87 16.57 -12.23
CA TYR A 280 -8.61 15.34 -11.94
C TYR A 280 -8.91 14.57 -13.23
N ASN A 281 -8.10 13.58 -13.51
CA ASN A 281 -8.18 12.70 -14.68
C ASN A 281 -9.04 11.44 -14.46
N GLY A 282 -9.86 11.40 -13.40
CA GLY A 282 -10.64 10.23 -12.99
C GLY A 282 -9.91 9.32 -11.96
N ASN A 283 -8.62 9.58 -11.69
CA ASN A 283 -7.86 8.88 -10.66
C ASN A 283 -7.81 9.70 -9.38
N ILE A 284 -8.63 9.33 -8.41
CA ILE A 284 -8.71 10.04 -7.13
C ILE A 284 -7.41 9.98 -6.34
N ASP A 285 -6.67 8.87 -6.41
CA ASP A 285 -5.43 8.71 -5.66
C ASP A 285 -4.36 9.69 -6.15
N GLU A 286 -4.21 9.87 -7.47
CA GLU A 286 -3.28 10.84 -8.05
C GLU A 286 -3.67 12.27 -7.68
N PHE A 287 -4.96 12.59 -7.79
CA PHE A 287 -5.46 13.93 -7.43
C PHE A 287 -5.21 14.28 -5.97
N LEU A 288 -5.41 13.33 -5.06
CA LEU A 288 -5.14 13.52 -3.64
C LEU A 288 -3.64 13.58 -3.33
N ASN A 289 -2.79 12.90 -4.10
CA ASN A 289 -1.34 13.05 -3.99
C ASN A 289 -0.90 14.48 -4.35
N GLU A 290 -1.48 15.07 -5.39
CA GLU A 290 -1.25 16.49 -5.70
C GLU A 290 -1.77 17.41 -4.59
N GLY A 291 -2.88 17.06 -3.93
CA GLY A 291 -3.38 17.75 -2.75
C GLY A 291 -2.39 17.75 -1.58
N MET A 292 -1.71 16.64 -1.34
CA MET A 292 -0.66 16.56 -0.32
C MET A 292 0.54 17.45 -0.66
N LYS A 293 0.98 17.45 -1.92
CA LYS A 293 2.07 18.32 -2.40
C LYS A 293 1.69 19.79 -2.24
N PHE A 294 0.50 20.17 -2.69
CA PHE A 294 -0.03 21.53 -2.54
C PHE A 294 0.03 22.00 -1.08
N LEU A 295 -0.44 21.17 -0.15
CA LEU A 295 -0.43 21.51 1.27
C LEU A 295 0.99 21.60 1.86
N ASN A 296 1.94 20.80 1.37
CA ASN A 296 3.33 20.87 1.81
C ASN A 296 4.06 22.12 1.31
N HIS A 297 3.62 22.72 0.20
CA HIS A 297 4.21 23.95 -0.37
C HIS A 297 3.40 25.22 -0.07
N ALA A 298 2.33 25.12 0.72
CA ALA A 298 1.42 26.24 0.95
C ALA A 298 2.05 27.45 1.65
N ASP A 299 3.16 27.27 2.38
CA ASP A 299 3.87 28.37 3.05
C ASP A 299 4.83 29.13 2.12
N GLU A 300 5.07 28.64 0.91
CA GLU A 300 5.93 29.29 -0.08
C GLU A 300 5.15 30.25 -0.99
N MET A 301 3.82 30.31 -0.88
CA MET A 301 2.92 31.19 -1.61
C MET A 301 2.41 32.33 -0.75
#